data_484c5dca23a4d1f502bd2fc571b1919a
#
_entry.id   484c5dca23a4d1f502bd2fc571b1919a
#
_cell.length_a   1.000
_cell.length_b   1.000
_cell.length_c   1.000
_cell.angle_alpha   90.00
_cell.angle_beta   90.00
_cell.angle_gamma   90.00
#
_symmetry.space_group_name_H-M   'P 1'
#
loop_
_entity.id
_entity.type
_entity.pdbx_description
1 polymer ?
#
loop_
_entity_poly.entity_id
_entity_poly.type
_entity_poly.pdbx_seq_one_letter_code
_entity_poly.pdbx_strand_id
1 'polypeptide(L)'
;MDYSQLSDFEINVAVFEAIHNGSPDYKEGENGDMVFVSFEGDIVNGNAVEVEVERGSFNPCVNPADAWPIIEKYRISIINLDEDEWGARGVAYCKSKRAIHENPLRAAMIVFLMMQRIQ
;
A
#
# COMPACT_ATOMS: atom_id res chain seq x y z
N MET A 1 4.46 -7.20 -14.70
CA MET A 1 5.14 -6.13 -13.97
C MET A 1 5.89 -6.71 -12.79
N ASP A 2 7.09 -6.24 -12.57
CA ASP A 2 7.90 -6.67 -11.43
C ASP A 2 7.70 -5.68 -10.27
N TYR A 3 6.85 -6.06 -9.32
CA TYR A 3 6.54 -5.20 -8.18
C TYR A 3 7.72 -5.00 -7.24
N SER A 4 8.74 -5.88 -7.30
CA SER A 4 9.92 -5.75 -6.45
C SER A 4 10.75 -4.50 -6.76
N GLN A 5 10.54 -3.90 -7.93
CA GLN A 5 11.25 -2.68 -8.35
C GLN A 5 10.54 -1.41 -7.90
N LEU A 6 9.35 -1.52 -7.34
CA LEU A 6 8.61 -0.35 -6.88
C LEU A 6 9.04 0.07 -5.48
N SER A 7 8.92 1.35 -5.19
CA SER A 7 9.12 1.84 -3.82
C SER A 7 7.94 1.43 -2.93
N ASP A 8 8.12 1.53 -1.62
CA ASP A 8 7.01 1.29 -0.68
C ASP A 8 5.83 2.21 -0.99
N PHE A 9 6.10 3.48 -1.28
CA PHE A 9 5.05 4.43 -1.62
C PHE A 9 4.27 3.98 -2.85
N GLU A 10 4.97 3.57 -3.91
CA GLU A 10 4.32 3.11 -5.14
C GLU A 10 3.47 1.86 -4.89
N ILE A 11 3.96 0.95 -4.06
CA ILE A 11 3.18 -0.24 -3.67
C ILE A 11 1.95 0.17 -2.87
N ASN A 12 2.10 1.06 -1.89
CA ASN A 12 0.98 1.51 -1.07
C ASN A 12 -0.12 2.15 -1.90
N VAL A 13 0.25 3.00 -2.85
CA VAL A 13 -0.71 3.64 -3.76
C VAL A 13 -1.42 2.59 -4.62
N ALA A 14 -0.67 1.65 -5.19
CA ALA A 14 -1.24 0.60 -6.02
C ALA A 14 -2.23 -0.27 -5.21
N VAL A 15 -1.88 -0.60 -3.97
CA VAL A 15 -2.76 -1.37 -3.09
C VAL A 15 -4.05 -0.60 -2.79
N PHE A 16 -3.93 0.68 -2.44
CA PHE A 16 -5.10 1.50 -2.15
C PHE A 16 -6.03 1.59 -3.37
N GLU A 17 -5.47 1.86 -4.54
CA GLU A 17 -6.26 1.98 -5.76
C GLU A 17 -6.93 0.67 -6.14
N ALA A 18 -6.27 -0.46 -5.90
CA ALA A 18 -6.85 -1.77 -6.17
C ALA A 18 -8.04 -2.07 -5.25
N ILE A 19 -7.98 -1.64 -3.99
CA ILE A 19 -9.06 -1.86 -3.03
C ILE A 19 -10.25 -0.94 -3.31
N HIS A 20 -9.98 0.32 -3.64
CA HIS A 20 -10.99 1.38 -3.69
C HIS A 20 -11.35 1.83 -5.10
N ASN A 21 -10.74 1.27 -6.13
CA ASN A 21 -10.98 1.64 -7.52
C ASN A 21 -10.64 3.10 -7.81
N GLY A 22 -9.58 3.58 -7.21
CA GLY A 22 -9.13 4.96 -7.35
C GLY A 22 -8.63 5.50 -6.02
N SER A 23 -8.27 6.76 -6.00
CA SER A 23 -7.74 7.38 -4.78
C SER A 23 -8.13 8.85 -4.70
N PRO A 24 -8.29 9.40 -3.47
CA PRO A 24 -8.38 10.85 -3.30
C PRO A 24 -7.00 11.48 -3.56
N ASP A 25 -6.93 12.80 -3.40
CA ASP A 25 -5.64 13.48 -3.50
C ASP A 25 -4.70 12.98 -2.41
N TYR A 26 -3.45 12.80 -2.76
CA TYR A 26 -2.44 12.28 -1.82
C TYR A 26 -1.06 12.81 -2.18
N LYS A 27 -0.14 12.66 -1.23
CA LYS A 27 1.28 12.93 -1.43
C LYS A 27 2.10 11.86 -0.72
N GLU A 28 3.38 11.79 -1.04
CA GLU A 28 4.29 10.87 -0.36
C GLU A 28 4.72 11.44 0.99
N GLY A 29 4.59 10.62 2.05
CA GLY A 29 5.07 10.95 3.39
C GLY A 29 6.49 10.48 3.62
N GLU A 30 7.00 10.69 4.84
CA GLU A 30 8.40 10.43 5.19
C GLU A 30 8.82 8.97 5.09
N ASN A 31 7.95 8.05 5.41
CA ASN A 31 8.27 6.62 5.45
C ASN A 31 7.64 5.85 4.28
N GLY A 32 7.44 6.52 3.16
CA GLY A 32 6.78 5.93 2.01
C GLY A 32 5.27 5.84 2.15
N ASP A 33 4.69 6.43 3.19
CA ASP A 33 3.26 6.41 3.36
C ASP A 33 2.55 7.26 2.31
N MET A 34 1.35 6.80 1.95
CA MET A 34 0.41 7.53 1.12
C MET A 34 -0.37 8.45 2.04
N VAL A 35 -0.07 9.75 2.00
CA VAL A 35 -0.70 10.74 2.87
C VAL A 35 -1.85 11.40 2.14
N PHE A 36 -3.06 11.26 2.68
CA PHE A 36 -4.25 11.87 2.08
C PHE A 36 -4.32 13.34 2.40
N VAL A 37 -4.61 14.14 1.39
CA VAL A 37 -4.67 15.59 1.54
C VAL A 37 -5.98 16.12 0.99
N SER A 38 -6.39 17.26 1.54
CA SER A 38 -7.46 18.07 0.97
C SER A 38 -7.02 19.52 0.99
N PHE A 39 -7.69 20.34 0.20
CA PHE A 39 -7.36 21.74 0.09
C PHE A 39 -8.56 22.55 0.58
N GLU A 40 -8.33 23.44 1.54
CA GLU A 40 -9.37 24.27 2.12
C GLU A 40 -9.07 25.73 1.85
N GLY A 41 -10.13 26.50 1.58
CA GLY A 41 -10.02 27.95 1.44
C GLY A 41 -9.80 28.59 2.80
N ASP A 42 -8.91 29.55 2.85
CA ASP A 42 -8.67 30.35 4.05
C ASP A 42 -8.39 31.79 3.65
N ILE A 43 -8.44 32.70 4.60
CA ILE A 43 -8.12 34.10 4.38
C ILE A 43 -6.91 34.47 5.22
N VAL A 44 -5.83 34.84 4.54
CA VAL A 44 -4.57 35.24 5.18
C VAL A 44 -4.24 36.65 4.71
N ASN A 45 -4.11 37.59 5.65
CA ASN A 45 -3.83 38.99 5.35
C ASN A 45 -4.84 39.61 4.37
N GLY A 46 -6.11 39.21 4.46
CA GLY A 46 -7.15 39.68 3.56
C GLY A 46 -7.20 39.04 2.19
N ASN A 47 -6.34 38.06 1.91
CA ASN A 47 -6.28 37.34 0.63
C ASN A 47 -6.81 35.94 0.79
N ALA A 48 -7.60 35.49 -0.19
CA ALA A 48 -8.05 34.10 -0.26
C ALA A 48 -6.89 33.21 -0.69
N VAL A 49 -6.62 32.15 0.08
CA VAL A 49 -5.57 31.16 -0.20
C VAL A 49 -6.13 29.77 -0.01
N GLU A 50 -5.52 28.79 -0.70
CA GLU A 50 -5.79 27.39 -0.44
C GLU A 50 -4.74 26.87 0.53
N VAL A 51 -5.21 26.11 1.52
CA VAL A 51 -4.36 25.50 2.53
C VAL A 51 -4.48 24.00 2.40
N GLU A 52 -3.33 23.32 2.28
CA GLU A 52 -3.29 21.86 2.26
C GLU A 52 -3.51 21.33 3.68
N VAL A 53 -4.41 20.37 3.81
CA VAL A 53 -4.72 19.73 5.10
C VAL A 53 -4.51 18.23 4.94
N GLU A 54 -3.70 17.65 5.82
CA GLU A 54 -3.49 16.20 5.84
C GLU A 54 -4.66 15.52 6.54
N ARG A 55 -5.22 14.49 5.92
CA ARG A 55 -6.44 13.81 6.39
C ARG A 55 -6.19 12.40 6.90
N GLY A 56 -4.98 11.92 6.84
CA GLY A 56 -4.62 10.58 7.28
C GLY A 56 -3.57 9.97 6.37
N SER A 57 -3.22 8.72 6.63
CA SER A 57 -2.19 8.04 5.86
C SER A 57 -2.50 6.56 5.72
N PHE A 58 -1.86 5.94 4.74
CA PHE A 58 -1.99 4.52 4.46
C PHE A 58 -0.62 3.97 4.09
N ASN A 59 -0.14 3.00 4.85
CA ASN A 59 1.19 2.42 4.62
C ASN A 59 1.22 0.93 4.99
N PRO A 60 0.55 0.08 4.21
CA PRO A 60 0.52 -1.35 4.52
C PRO A 60 1.89 -2.03 4.38
N CYS A 61 2.86 -1.42 3.71
CA CYS A 61 4.21 -2.00 3.64
C CYS A 61 4.94 -2.00 4.97
N VAL A 62 4.59 -1.11 5.90
CA VAL A 62 5.26 -1.04 7.21
C VAL A 62 4.30 -1.02 8.39
N ASN A 63 3.03 -0.73 8.18
CA ASN A 63 2.04 -0.64 9.25
C ASN A 63 1.14 -1.88 9.27
N PRO A 64 1.28 -2.76 10.28
CA PRO A 64 0.44 -3.95 10.37
C PRO A 64 -1.06 -3.65 10.44
N ALA A 65 -1.46 -2.53 11.03
CA ALA A 65 -2.87 -2.17 11.11
C ALA A 65 -3.48 -1.90 9.74
N ASP A 66 -2.68 -1.39 8.81
CA ASP A 66 -3.12 -1.17 7.42
C ASP A 66 -3.06 -2.46 6.60
N ALA A 67 -2.08 -3.31 6.88
CA ALA A 67 -1.85 -4.53 6.10
C ALA A 67 -2.76 -5.69 6.51
N TRP A 68 -3.03 -5.86 7.80
CA TRP A 68 -3.72 -7.04 8.31
C TRP A 68 -5.12 -7.25 7.71
N PRO A 69 -5.97 -6.21 7.57
CA PRO A 69 -7.28 -6.43 6.95
C PRO A 69 -7.18 -7.00 5.53
N ILE A 70 -6.14 -6.64 4.80
CA ILE A 70 -5.90 -7.13 3.44
C ILE A 70 -5.42 -8.58 3.49
N ILE A 71 -4.46 -8.86 4.36
CA ILE A 71 -3.89 -10.20 4.54
C ILE A 71 -4.99 -11.18 4.94
N GLU A 72 -5.84 -10.78 5.87
CA GLU A 72 -6.93 -11.63 6.36
C GLU A 72 -7.98 -11.86 5.29
N LYS A 73 -8.42 -10.80 4.64
CA LYS A 73 -9.49 -10.90 3.64
C LYS A 73 -9.08 -11.77 2.44
N TYR A 74 -7.86 -11.61 1.98
CA TYR A 74 -7.36 -12.31 0.79
C TYR A 74 -6.60 -13.59 1.13
N ARG A 75 -6.56 -13.96 2.42
CA ARG A 75 -5.96 -15.20 2.91
C ARG A 75 -4.51 -15.37 2.47
N ILE A 76 -3.74 -14.31 2.64
CA ILE A 76 -2.32 -14.31 2.29
C ILE A 76 -1.54 -14.94 3.44
N SER A 77 -0.70 -15.92 3.12
CA SER A 77 0.17 -16.54 4.11
C SER A 77 1.49 -15.80 4.18
N ILE A 78 2.00 -15.63 5.38
CA ILE A 78 3.34 -15.06 5.62
C ILE A 78 4.19 -16.18 6.20
N ILE A 79 5.34 -16.41 5.57
CA ILE A 79 6.19 -17.57 5.88
C ILE A 79 7.59 -17.07 6.22
N ASN A 80 8.08 -17.44 7.39
CA ASN A 80 9.47 -17.20 7.73
C ASN A 80 10.33 -18.17 6.90
N LEU A 81 11.26 -17.64 6.14
CA LEU A 81 12.13 -18.45 5.29
C LEU A 81 13.48 -18.63 5.93
N ASP A 82 14.38 -17.68 5.72
CA ASP A 82 15.72 -17.72 6.28
C ASP A 82 15.96 -16.42 7.04
N GLU A 83 17.15 -16.22 7.55
CA GLU A 83 17.49 -15.16 8.52
C GLU A 83 16.87 -13.81 8.20
N ASP A 84 17.01 -13.36 6.96
CA ASP A 84 16.59 -12.03 6.56
C ASP A 84 15.45 -12.05 5.53
N GLU A 85 14.82 -13.19 5.34
CA GLU A 85 13.81 -13.31 4.29
C GLU A 85 12.48 -13.80 4.81
N TRP A 86 11.44 -13.18 4.31
CA TRP A 86 10.05 -13.59 4.52
C TRP A 86 9.41 -13.88 3.18
N GLY A 87 8.65 -14.95 3.14
CA GLY A 87 7.82 -15.26 1.99
C GLY A 87 6.39 -14.87 2.24
N ALA A 88 5.67 -14.55 1.19
CA ALA A 88 4.23 -14.40 1.21
C ALA A 88 3.66 -15.23 0.07
N ARG A 89 2.46 -15.79 0.30
CA ARG A 89 1.80 -16.62 -0.69
C ARG A 89 0.30 -16.39 -0.64
N GLY A 90 -0.30 -16.25 -1.81
CA GLY A 90 -1.74 -16.23 -1.97
C GLY A 90 -2.15 -17.01 -3.20
N VAL A 91 -3.45 -17.28 -3.33
CA VAL A 91 -3.99 -18.02 -4.47
C VAL A 91 -5.10 -17.19 -5.12
N ALA A 92 -4.98 -16.97 -6.42
CA ALA A 92 -6.01 -16.29 -7.19
C ALA A 92 -6.16 -17.02 -8.53
N TYR A 93 -7.40 -17.24 -8.94
CA TYR A 93 -7.70 -17.91 -10.22
C TYR A 93 -7.00 -19.27 -10.32
N CYS A 94 -6.99 -20.03 -9.21
CA CYS A 94 -6.34 -21.34 -9.11
C CYS A 94 -4.83 -21.31 -9.31
N LYS A 95 -4.21 -20.14 -9.22
CA LYS A 95 -2.76 -19.99 -9.36
C LYS A 95 -2.15 -19.43 -8.08
N SER A 96 -1.04 -20.03 -7.67
CA SER A 96 -0.28 -19.54 -6.51
C SER A 96 0.54 -18.32 -6.93
N LYS A 97 0.46 -17.27 -6.09
CA LYS A 97 1.27 -16.08 -6.23
C LYS A 97 2.20 -16.00 -5.04
N ARG A 98 3.46 -15.68 -5.27
CA ARG A 98 4.48 -15.65 -4.23
C ARG A 98 5.37 -14.43 -4.36
N ALA A 99 5.87 -13.95 -3.22
CA ALA A 99 6.86 -12.89 -3.17
C ALA A 99 7.79 -13.16 -1.99
N ILE A 100 9.04 -12.73 -2.13
CA ILE A 100 10.05 -12.86 -1.08
C ILE A 100 10.67 -11.48 -0.86
N HIS A 101 10.76 -11.07 0.40
CA HIS A 101 11.38 -9.81 0.78
C HIS A 101 11.83 -9.89 2.24
N GLU A 102 12.76 -9.04 2.64
CA GLU A 102 13.14 -8.94 4.05
C GLU A 102 12.02 -8.34 4.91
N ASN A 103 11.07 -7.63 4.33
CA ASN A 103 9.91 -7.08 5.02
C ASN A 103 8.67 -7.93 4.70
N PRO A 104 8.10 -8.63 5.68
CA PRO A 104 6.96 -9.53 5.44
C PRO A 104 5.70 -8.80 4.99
N LEU A 105 5.48 -7.58 5.47
CA LEU A 105 4.29 -6.82 5.05
C LEU A 105 4.39 -6.40 3.60
N ARG A 106 5.57 -5.94 3.18
CA ARG A 106 5.81 -5.62 1.77
C ARG A 106 5.63 -6.84 0.88
N ALA A 107 6.17 -7.99 1.29
CA ALA A 107 5.99 -9.24 0.54
C ALA A 107 4.49 -9.57 0.38
N ALA A 108 3.72 -9.43 1.46
CA ALA A 108 2.28 -9.68 1.42
C ALA A 108 1.55 -8.72 0.49
N MET A 109 1.94 -7.44 0.48
CA MET A 109 1.30 -6.45 -0.40
C MET A 109 1.61 -6.71 -1.86
N ILE A 110 2.84 -7.14 -2.16
CA ILE A 110 3.20 -7.55 -3.52
C ILE A 110 2.34 -8.74 -3.97
N VAL A 111 2.17 -9.73 -3.11
CA VAL A 111 1.30 -10.88 -3.40
C VAL A 111 -0.13 -10.42 -3.66
N PHE A 112 -0.66 -9.52 -2.82
CA PHE A 112 -2.00 -8.97 -3.02
C PHE A 112 -2.14 -8.35 -4.43
N LEU A 113 -1.17 -7.54 -4.84
CA LEU A 113 -1.19 -6.92 -6.17
C LEU A 113 -1.14 -7.96 -7.29
N MET A 114 -0.32 -8.99 -7.12
CA MET A 114 -0.25 -10.08 -8.10
C MET A 114 -1.58 -10.82 -8.21
N MET A 115 -2.32 -10.95 -7.11
CA MET A 115 -3.63 -11.59 -7.10
C MET A 115 -4.70 -10.78 -7.81
N GLN A 116 -4.51 -9.47 -7.94
CA GLN A 116 -5.48 -8.59 -8.61
C GLN A 116 -5.38 -8.64 -10.13
N ARG A 117 -4.34 -9.19 -10.67
CA ARG A 117 -4.12 -9.22 -12.12
C ARG A 117 -4.91 -10.36 -12.74
N ILE A 118 -5.73 -10.01 -13.71
CA ILE A 118 -6.47 -10.98 -14.51
C ILE A 118 -5.62 -11.33 -15.73
N GLN A 119 -5.38 -12.60 -15.90
CA GLN A 119 -4.58 -13.12 -17.02
C GLN A 119 -5.50 -13.72 -18.08
#